data_2945ca9e16849bde5c66c461f652a296
#
_entry.id   2945ca9e16849bde5c66c461f652a296
#
_cell.length_a   1.000
_cell.length_b   1.000
_cell.length_c   1.000
_cell.angle_alpha   90.00
_cell.angle_beta   90.00
_cell.angle_gamma   90.00
#
_symmetry.space_group_name_H-M   'P 1'
#
loop_
_entity.id
_entity.type
_entity.pdbx_description
1 polymer ?
#
loop_
_entity_poly.entity_id
_entity_poly.type
_entity_poly.pdbx_seq_one_letter_code
_entity_poly.pdbx_strand_id
1 'polypeptide(L)'
;MTTALRWLDFDYSEGDDGTGVFDAMASVTEQHAPEVQREIDAVLAWADAQFAGRRGAVEEGGDWDAELQVSDEPPRRCFSLTLAGSAAFCEAFRERFVADPD
;
A
#
# COMPACT_ATOMS: atom_id res chain seq x y z
N MET A 1 -3.12 6.96 15.35
CA MET A 1 -3.00 5.56 15.80
C MET A 1 -2.62 4.67 14.63
N THR A 2 -1.59 3.86 14.80
CA THR A 2 -1.09 3.01 13.73
C THR A 2 -1.87 1.70 13.63
N THR A 3 -2.21 1.31 12.41
CA THR A 3 -2.86 0.02 12.14
C THR A 3 -1.79 -1.03 11.86
N ALA A 4 -1.79 -2.10 12.64
CA ALA A 4 -0.87 -3.20 12.42
C ALA A 4 -1.36 -4.10 11.30
N LEU A 5 -0.49 -4.36 10.34
CA LEU A 5 -0.76 -5.29 9.25
C LEU A 5 0.00 -6.59 9.52
N ARG A 6 -0.66 -7.71 9.29
CA ARG A 6 -0.08 -9.02 9.57
C ARG A 6 0.72 -9.56 8.39
N TRP A 7 0.22 -9.35 7.18
CA TRP A 7 0.79 -9.95 5.98
C TRP A 7 1.59 -8.98 5.14
N LEU A 8 1.15 -7.71 5.10
CA LEU A 8 1.82 -6.69 4.29
C LEU A 8 2.86 -5.95 5.14
N ASP A 9 4.07 -5.90 4.63
CA ASP A 9 5.16 -5.16 5.23
C ASP A 9 5.70 -4.22 4.15
N PHE A 10 5.52 -2.92 4.35
CA PHE A 10 5.82 -1.94 3.32
C PHE A 10 7.23 -1.40 3.42
N ASP A 11 7.95 -1.45 2.29
CA ASP A 11 9.22 -0.76 2.12
C ASP A 11 8.94 0.60 1.51
N TYR A 12 9.56 1.64 2.05
CA TYR A 12 9.36 3.01 1.60
C TYR A 12 10.59 3.52 0.85
N SER A 13 10.35 4.14 -0.31
CA SER A 13 11.39 4.82 -1.09
C SER A 13 10.93 6.22 -1.38
N GLU A 14 11.78 7.21 -1.11
CA GLU A 14 11.46 8.61 -1.33
C GLU A 14 12.12 9.12 -2.61
N GLY A 15 11.36 9.87 -3.42
CA GLY A 15 11.86 10.49 -4.62
C GLY A 15 12.41 11.89 -4.34
N ASP A 16 13.11 12.45 -5.32
CA ASP A 16 13.75 13.78 -5.21
C ASP A 16 12.75 14.92 -5.12
N ASP A 17 11.53 14.69 -5.55
CA ASP A 17 10.48 15.72 -5.61
C ASP A 17 9.51 15.67 -4.43
N GLY A 18 9.85 14.94 -3.39
CA GLY A 18 9.00 14.79 -2.21
C GLY A 18 7.96 13.68 -2.32
N THR A 19 7.81 13.09 -3.50
CA THR A 19 6.91 11.94 -3.66
C THR A 19 7.58 10.69 -3.10
N GLY A 20 6.79 9.64 -2.87
CA GLY A 20 7.33 8.40 -2.35
C GLY A 20 6.57 7.20 -2.87
N VAL A 21 7.17 6.05 -2.69
CA VAL A 21 6.61 4.77 -3.11
C VAL A 21 6.67 3.79 -1.95
N PHE A 22 5.55 3.09 -1.73
CA PHE A 22 5.46 2.00 -0.76
C PHE A 22 5.25 0.69 -1.51
N ASP A 23 6.10 -0.29 -1.24
CA ASP A 23 6.01 -1.62 -1.85
C ASP A 23 5.83 -2.67 -0.77
N ALA A 24 4.87 -3.57 -0.98
CA ALA A 24 4.70 -4.72 -0.11
C ALA A 24 4.45 -5.97 -0.94
N MET A 25 5.00 -7.09 -0.51
CA MET A 25 4.77 -8.38 -1.15
C MET A 25 4.36 -9.40 -0.10
N ALA A 26 3.46 -10.28 -0.48
CA ALA A 26 3.07 -11.40 0.38
C ALA A 26 2.92 -12.65 -0.49
N SER A 27 3.57 -13.73 -0.08
CA SER A 27 3.45 -15.03 -0.74
C SER A 27 2.87 -16.01 0.27
N VAL A 28 1.64 -16.47 0.04
CA VAL A 28 0.91 -17.28 0.98
C VAL A 28 0.24 -18.45 0.27
N THR A 29 -0.14 -19.46 1.04
CA THR A 29 -0.96 -20.55 0.52
C THR A 29 -2.37 -20.02 0.29
N GLU A 30 -3.16 -20.72 -0.54
CA GLU A 30 -4.54 -20.32 -0.83
C GLU A 30 -5.39 -20.16 0.42
N GLN A 31 -5.08 -20.90 1.47
CA GLN A 31 -5.78 -20.80 2.74
C GLN A 31 -5.72 -19.41 3.34
N HIS A 32 -4.61 -18.71 3.17
CA HIS A 32 -4.39 -17.38 3.75
C HIS A 32 -4.60 -16.25 2.76
N ALA A 33 -4.81 -16.56 1.48
CA ALA A 33 -5.00 -15.53 0.46
C ALA A 33 -6.15 -14.56 0.79
N PRO A 34 -7.31 -14.98 1.30
CA PRO A 34 -8.36 -14.05 1.67
C PRO A 34 -7.96 -13.06 2.75
N GLU A 35 -7.07 -13.45 3.67
CA GLU A 35 -6.59 -12.55 4.72
C GLU A 35 -5.70 -11.45 4.15
N VAL A 36 -4.83 -11.81 3.20
CA VAL A 36 -3.98 -10.83 2.50
C VAL A 36 -4.86 -9.86 1.72
N GLN A 37 -5.85 -10.38 1.00
CA GLN A 37 -6.76 -9.54 0.22
C GLN A 37 -7.51 -8.56 1.12
N ARG A 38 -7.93 -8.96 2.31
CA ARG A 38 -8.60 -8.06 3.24
C ARG A 38 -7.67 -6.93 3.70
N GLU A 39 -6.39 -7.21 3.90
CA GLU A 39 -5.43 -6.15 4.25
C GLU A 39 -5.25 -5.16 3.10
N ILE A 40 -5.13 -5.67 1.88
CA ILE A 40 -5.02 -4.84 0.69
C ILE A 40 -6.26 -3.95 0.56
N ASP A 41 -7.45 -4.54 0.70
CA ASP A 41 -8.71 -3.80 0.60
C ASP A 41 -8.81 -2.71 1.66
N ALA A 42 -8.35 -3.00 2.88
CA ALA A 42 -8.35 -2.03 3.97
C ALA A 42 -7.42 -0.84 3.68
N VAL A 43 -6.23 -1.12 3.14
CA VAL A 43 -5.28 -0.07 2.77
C VAL A 43 -5.88 0.82 1.67
N LEU A 44 -6.43 0.22 0.63
CA LEU A 44 -7.00 0.97 -0.50
C LEU A 44 -8.24 1.76 -0.06
N ALA A 45 -9.08 1.18 0.80
CA ALA A 45 -10.25 1.88 1.31
C ALA A 45 -9.86 3.08 2.16
N TRP A 46 -8.82 2.93 2.98
CA TRP A 46 -8.30 4.04 3.77
C TRP A 46 -7.83 5.18 2.86
N ALA A 47 -7.06 4.85 1.82
CA ALA A 47 -6.55 5.87 0.90
C ALA A 47 -7.69 6.59 0.17
N ASP A 48 -8.71 5.85 -0.28
CA ASP A 48 -9.87 6.44 -0.94
C ASP A 48 -10.63 7.37 0.00
N ALA A 49 -10.71 7.03 1.28
CA ALA A 49 -11.42 7.85 2.26
C ALA A 49 -10.64 9.09 2.64
N GLN A 50 -9.33 8.96 2.83
CA GLN A 50 -8.47 10.09 3.25
C GLN A 50 -8.20 11.07 2.13
N PHE A 51 -8.11 10.57 0.90
CA PHE A 51 -7.80 11.39 -0.27
C PHE A 51 -8.88 11.18 -1.34
N ALA A 52 -10.12 11.39 -0.93
CA ALA A 52 -11.27 11.18 -1.80
C ALA A 52 -11.19 12.03 -3.07
N GLY A 53 -11.36 11.38 -4.21
CA GLY A 53 -11.28 12.05 -5.50
C GLY A 53 -9.88 12.46 -5.92
N ARG A 54 -8.84 12.01 -5.20
CA ARG A 54 -7.46 12.41 -5.47
C ARG A 54 -6.59 11.27 -6.02
N ARG A 55 -7.21 10.15 -6.38
CA ARG A 55 -6.47 9.03 -6.96
C ARG A 55 -6.03 9.37 -8.38
N GLY A 56 -4.76 9.15 -8.67
CA GLY A 56 -4.16 9.41 -9.97
C GLY A 56 -2.69 9.77 -9.82
N ALA A 57 -1.98 9.80 -10.93
CA ALA A 57 -0.56 10.13 -10.93
C ALA A 57 -0.33 11.53 -10.37
N VAL A 58 0.68 11.65 -9.51
CA VAL A 58 1.03 12.96 -8.90
C VAL A 58 1.36 13.98 -9.99
N GLU A 59 2.00 13.53 -11.07
CA GLU A 59 2.35 14.39 -12.23
C GLU A 59 1.12 14.97 -12.91
N GLU A 60 -0.03 14.32 -12.75
CA GLU A 60 -1.28 14.77 -13.34
C GLU A 60 -2.21 15.44 -12.32
N GLY A 61 -1.69 15.75 -11.15
CA GLY A 61 -2.43 16.44 -10.11
C GLY A 61 -3.08 15.55 -9.07
N GLY A 62 -2.86 14.25 -9.13
CA GLY A 62 -3.35 13.33 -8.11
C GLY A 62 -2.48 13.34 -6.87
N ASP A 63 -2.98 12.76 -5.79
CA ASP A 63 -2.21 12.62 -4.55
C ASP A 63 -1.70 11.21 -4.32
N TRP A 64 -2.32 10.21 -4.92
CA TRP A 64 -1.88 8.83 -4.76
C TRP A 64 -2.40 7.93 -5.87
N ASP A 65 -1.68 6.85 -6.12
CA ASP A 65 -2.16 5.79 -6.99
C ASP A 65 -1.62 4.46 -6.48
N ALA A 66 -2.21 3.37 -6.94
CA ALA A 66 -1.82 2.04 -6.51
C ALA A 66 -1.87 1.06 -7.66
N GLU A 67 -1.00 0.05 -7.59
CA GLU A 67 -0.98 -1.06 -8.54
C GLU A 67 -0.91 -2.36 -7.75
N LEU A 68 -1.80 -3.28 -8.05
CA LEU A 68 -1.81 -4.60 -7.44
C LEU A 68 -1.57 -5.66 -8.51
N GLN A 69 -0.59 -6.51 -8.26
CA GLN A 69 -0.33 -7.68 -9.11
C GLN A 69 -0.51 -8.94 -8.28
N VAL A 70 -1.22 -9.90 -8.84
CA VAL A 70 -1.45 -11.19 -8.19
C VAL A 70 -1.04 -12.27 -9.17
N SER A 71 -0.20 -13.18 -8.72
CA SER A 71 0.19 -14.34 -9.53
C SER A 71 -0.04 -15.62 -8.75
N ASP A 72 -0.54 -16.64 -9.45
CA ASP A 72 -0.77 -17.96 -8.86
C ASP A 72 0.40 -18.87 -9.20
N GLU A 73 1.07 -19.32 -8.15
CA GLU A 73 2.16 -20.29 -8.27
C GLU A 73 1.87 -21.42 -7.28
N PRO A 74 0.94 -22.31 -7.65
CA PRO A 74 0.47 -23.31 -6.71
C PRO A 74 1.62 -24.10 -6.06
N PRO A 75 1.54 -24.35 -4.75
CA PRO A 75 0.38 -24.13 -3.86
C PRO A 75 0.31 -22.71 -3.26
N ARG A 76 1.04 -21.75 -3.80
CA ARG A 76 1.11 -20.40 -3.24
C ARG A 76 0.48 -19.37 -4.18
N ARG A 77 0.07 -18.27 -3.59
CA ARG A 77 -0.40 -17.08 -4.32
C ARG A 77 0.44 -15.90 -3.86
N CYS A 78 0.95 -15.15 -4.83
CA CYS A 78 1.83 -14.01 -4.56
C CYS A 78 1.09 -12.72 -4.85
N PHE A 79 1.12 -11.80 -3.88
CA PHE A 79 0.54 -10.47 -4.00
C PHE A 79 1.66 -9.44 -4.00
N SER A 80 1.58 -8.47 -4.89
CA SER A 80 2.50 -7.34 -4.92
C SER A 80 1.67 -6.07 -4.99
N LEU A 81 1.75 -5.23 -3.96
CA LEU A 81 1.01 -3.97 -3.89
C LEU A 81 2.00 -2.82 -3.85
N THR A 82 1.87 -1.90 -4.80
CA THR A 82 2.70 -0.71 -4.87
C THR A 82 1.78 0.51 -4.77
N LEU A 83 2.12 1.43 -3.86
CA LEU A 83 1.42 2.71 -3.74
C LEU A 83 2.43 3.82 -3.96
N ALA A 84 2.06 4.80 -4.77
CA ALA A 84 2.89 5.98 -5.00
C ALA A 84 2.05 7.20 -4.67
N GLY A 85 2.67 8.21 -4.07
CA GLY A 85 1.91 9.36 -3.66
C GLY A 85 2.72 10.61 -3.41
N SER A 86 1.99 11.71 -3.20
CA SER A 86 2.57 12.99 -2.82
C SER A 86 3.16 12.92 -1.41
N ALA A 87 3.91 13.96 -1.04
CA ALA A 87 4.47 14.05 0.31
C ALA A 87 3.37 13.96 1.37
N ALA A 88 2.22 14.60 1.14
CA ALA A 88 1.10 14.56 2.08
C ALA A 88 0.54 13.14 2.23
N PHE A 89 0.40 12.42 1.12
CA PHE A 89 -0.07 11.04 1.14
C PHE A 89 0.93 10.15 1.90
N CYS A 90 2.21 10.29 1.59
CA CYS A 90 3.26 9.46 2.20
C CYS A 90 3.32 9.66 3.69
N GLU A 91 3.20 10.89 4.17
CA GLU A 91 3.20 11.19 5.59
C GLU A 91 2.01 10.55 6.29
N ALA A 92 0.81 10.71 5.71
CA ALA A 92 -0.41 10.13 6.28
C ALA A 92 -0.35 8.60 6.28
N PHE A 93 0.16 8.01 5.22
CA PHE A 93 0.28 6.55 5.11
C PHE A 93 1.24 6.00 6.18
N ARG A 94 2.38 6.65 6.36
CA ARG A 94 3.35 6.21 7.35
C ARG A 94 2.79 6.27 8.76
N GLU A 95 2.03 7.29 9.08
CA GLU A 95 1.39 7.41 10.38
C GLU A 95 0.34 6.33 10.61
N ARG A 96 -0.33 5.89 9.54
CA ARG A 96 -1.42 4.93 9.66
C ARG A 96 -0.94 3.48 9.66
N PHE A 97 -0.01 3.13 8.79
CA PHE A 97 0.35 1.74 8.55
C PHE A 97 1.81 1.39 8.86
N VAL A 98 2.70 2.36 8.82
CA VAL A 98 4.12 2.12 9.03
C VAL A 98 4.52 2.75 10.36
N ALA A 99 4.56 1.94 11.40
CA ALA A 99 4.94 2.45 12.71
C ALA A 99 6.41 2.86 12.71
N ASP A 100 6.69 4.07 13.19
CA ASP A 100 8.05 4.48 13.46
C ASP A 100 8.56 3.67 14.65
N PRO A 101 9.75 3.09 14.56
CA PRO A 101 10.26 2.23 15.63
C PRO A 101 10.70 2.99 16.89
N ASP A 102 10.53 4.26 16.91
CA ASP A 102 10.89 5.07 18.08
C ASP A 102 9.78 5.12 19.10
#